data_40f412cc37edd246e03628ad31ba8472
#
_entry.id   40f412cc37edd246e03628ad31ba8472
#
_cell.length_a   1.000
_cell.length_b   1.000
_cell.length_c   1.000
_cell.angle_alpha   90.00
_cell.angle_beta   90.00
_cell.angle_gamma   90.00
#
_symmetry.space_group_name_H-M   'P 1'
#
loop_
_entity.id
_entity.type
_entity.pdbx_description
1 polymer ?
#
loop_
_entity_poly.entity_id
_entity_poly.type
_entity_poly.pdbx_seq_one_letter_code
_entity_poly.pdbx_strand_id
1 'polypeptide(L)'
;MDEASVPEEGRMLYVTPVMRKIVKEAEGIQRVMSVTTPSTINRKVHSLDDVSIKMVPAARMKTKYDFTNGCVPAADAKQINCILIHPTCVVCRDKYSYIKLFTPGTDSRTADGYLYQNRNYGDLFLLEKKVEGCSINITA
;
A
#
# COMPACT_ATOMS: atom_id res chain seq x y z
N MET A 1 -4.90 -7.93 16.69
CA MET A 1 -5.85 -6.83 16.49
C MET A 1 -7.13 -7.02 17.29
N ASP A 2 -7.71 -8.21 17.28
CA ASP A 2 -9.00 -8.49 17.93
C ASP A 2 -8.90 -8.39 19.45
N GLU A 3 -7.87 -8.98 20.04
CA GLU A 3 -7.58 -8.83 21.49
C GLU A 3 -7.31 -7.37 21.92
N ALA A 4 -6.89 -6.53 21.00
CA ALA A 4 -6.65 -5.10 21.23
C ALA A 4 -7.88 -4.21 20.92
N SER A 5 -9.06 -4.82 20.73
CA SER A 5 -10.31 -4.12 20.44
C SER A 5 -10.25 -3.18 19.21
N VAL A 6 -9.41 -3.52 18.23
CA VAL A 6 -9.39 -2.79 16.96
C VAL A 6 -10.63 -3.17 16.15
N PRO A 7 -11.43 -2.21 15.64
CA PRO A 7 -12.62 -2.53 14.85
C PRO A 7 -12.30 -3.45 13.67
N GLU A 8 -13.16 -4.40 13.38
CA GLU A 8 -13.03 -5.32 12.25
C GLU A 8 -13.33 -4.60 10.93
N GLU A 9 -14.33 -3.73 10.99
CA GLU A 9 -14.80 -2.99 9.82
C GLU A 9 -13.73 -2.01 9.29
N GLY A 10 -13.48 -2.06 7.98
CA GLY A 10 -12.55 -1.16 7.32
C GLY A 10 -11.08 -1.60 7.35
N ARG A 11 -10.75 -2.77 7.91
CA ARG A 11 -9.39 -3.33 7.82
C ARG A 11 -8.99 -3.58 6.37
N MET A 12 -7.74 -3.33 6.04
CA MET A 12 -7.16 -3.58 4.72
C MET A 12 -5.95 -4.50 4.83
N LEU A 13 -5.92 -5.54 4.01
CA LEU A 13 -4.82 -6.48 3.90
C LEU A 13 -4.04 -6.24 2.60
N TYR A 14 -2.81 -5.76 2.74
CA TYR A 14 -1.88 -5.64 1.63
C TYR A 14 -1.05 -6.91 1.54
N VAL A 15 -1.01 -7.54 0.37
CA VAL A 15 -0.33 -8.82 0.14
C VAL A 15 0.59 -8.77 -1.06
N THR A 16 1.70 -9.50 -0.99
CA THR A 16 2.53 -9.75 -2.17
C THR A 16 1.85 -10.74 -3.13
N PRO A 17 2.25 -10.77 -4.42
CA PRO A 17 1.70 -11.73 -5.39
C PRO A 17 1.87 -13.18 -4.95
N VAL A 18 3.00 -13.53 -4.32
CA VAL A 18 3.27 -14.88 -3.80
C VAL A 18 2.29 -15.24 -2.69
N MET A 19 2.14 -14.34 -1.71
CA MET A 19 1.22 -14.55 -0.59
C MET A 19 -0.23 -14.64 -1.05
N ARG A 20 -0.62 -13.83 -2.05
CA ARG A 20 -1.94 -13.92 -2.66
C ARG A 20 -2.21 -15.29 -3.29
N LYS A 21 -1.20 -15.91 -3.90
CA LYS A 21 -1.32 -17.27 -4.46
C LYS A 21 -1.61 -18.29 -3.36
N ILE A 22 -0.85 -18.24 -2.27
CA ILE A 22 -1.03 -19.11 -1.09
C ILE A 22 -2.45 -18.96 -0.50
N VAL A 23 -2.89 -17.71 -0.33
CA VAL A 23 -4.25 -17.44 0.18
C VAL A 23 -5.32 -18.04 -0.73
N LYS A 24 -5.15 -17.98 -2.06
CA LYS A 24 -6.09 -18.57 -3.02
C LYS A 24 -6.11 -20.10 -3.00
N GLU A 25 -4.98 -20.72 -2.68
CA GLU A 25 -4.80 -22.18 -2.66
C GLU A 25 -5.22 -22.79 -1.31
N ALA A 26 -5.46 -21.96 -0.28
CA ALA A 26 -5.90 -22.42 1.02
C ALA A 26 -7.27 -23.10 0.95
N GLU A 27 -7.38 -24.31 1.50
CA GLU A 27 -8.59 -25.16 1.42
C GLU A 27 -9.86 -24.48 1.96
N GLY A 28 -9.73 -23.69 3.02
CA GLY A 28 -10.86 -22.96 3.61
C GLY A 28 -11.47 -21.92 2.67
N ILE A 29 -10.67 -21.33 1.80
CA ILE A 29 -11.10 -20.26 0.88
C ILE A 29 -11.67 -20.85 -0.42
N GLN A 30 -11.22 -22.02 -0.85
CA GLN A 30 -11.73 -22.67 -2.05
C GLN A 30 -13.22 -23.04 -1.96
N ARG A 31 -13.74 -23.25 -0.75
CA ARG A 31 -15.15 -23.62 -0.53
C ARG A 31 -16.14 -22.46 -0.69
N VAL A 32 -15.69 -21.22 -0.67
CA VAL A 32 -16.54 -20.02 -0.75
C VAL A 32 -16.62 -19.46 -2.18
N MET A 33 -16.08 -20.16 -3.16
CA MET A 33 -16.18 -19.73 -4.57
C MET A 33 -17.59 -19.94 -5.08
N SER A 34 -18.41 -18.89 -5.04
CA SER A 34 -19.73 -18.89 -5.66
C SER A 34 -19.61 -18.94 -7.18
N VAL A 35 -20.18 -19.98 -7.76
CA VAL A 35 -20.40 -20.07 -9.21
C VAL A 35 -21.57 -19.15 -9.57
N THR A 36 -21.28 -17.94 -9.98
CA THR A 36 -22.33 -16.95 -10.27
C THR A 36 -22.89 -17.11 -11.69
N THR A 37 -22.21 -17.86 -12.57
CA THR A 37 -22.69 -18.12 -13.94
C THR A 37 -22.04 -19.40 -14.48
N PRO A 38 -22.75 -20.24 -15.23
CA PRO A 38 -22.25 -21.55 -15.68
C PRO A 38 -21.03 -21.52 -16.59
N SER A 39 -20.67 -20.38 -17.16
CA SER A 39 -19.57 -20.24 -18.12
C SER A 39 -18.31 -19.55 -17.61
N THR A 40 -18.33 -18.92 -16.43
CA THR A 40 -17.16 -18.14 -15.97
C THR A 40 -16.91 -18.33 -14.49
N ILE A 41 -15.87 -19.11 -14.15
CA ILE A 41 -15.43 -19.27 -12.77
C ILE A 41 -14.58 -18.05 -12.40
N ASN A 42 -15.11 -17.17 -11.58
CA ASN A 42 -14.35 -16.02 -11.06
C ASN A 42 -13.51 -16.43 -9.85
N ARG A 43 -12.21 -16.65 -10.07
CA ARG A 43 -11.23 -17.05 -9.04
C ARG A 43 -10.58 -15.85 -8.31
N LYS A 44 -11.20 -14.69 -8.34
CA LYS A 44 -10.64 -13.51 -7.68
C LYS A 44 -11.10 -13.48 -6.22
N VAL A 45 -10.17 -13.63 -5.29
CA VAL A 45 -10.41 -13.35 -3.86
C VAL A 45 -10.16 -11.86 -3.64
N HIS A 46 -11.22 -11.11 -3.33
CA HIS A 46 -11.19 -9.68 -3.08
C HIS A 46 -11.24 -9.33 -1.59
N SER A 47 -11.83 -10.18 -0.80
CA SER A 47 -11.94 -10.04 0.65
C SER A 47 -11.79 -11.39 1.33
N LEU A 48 -11.40 -11.36 2.58
CA LEU A 48 -11.35 -12.47 3.51
C LEU A 48 -11.88 -11.95 4.84
N ASP A 49 -12.96 -12.56 5.36
CA ASP A 49 -13.63 -12.14 6.60
C ASP A 49 -13.88 -10.62 6.65
N ASP A 50 -14.50 -10.07 5.59
CA ASP A 50 -14.76 -8.63 5.36
C ASP A 50 -13.51 -7.74 5.23
N VAL A 51 -12.30 -8.29 5.34
CA VAL A 51 -11.06 -7.57 5.11
C VAL A 51 -10.78 -7.45 3.61
N SER A 52 -10.69 -6.22 3.12
CA SER A 52 -10.35 -5.94 1.72
C SER A 52 -8.90 -6.31 1.40
N ILE A 53 -8.67 -7.16 0.40
CA ILE A 53 -7.34 -7.60 -0.01
C ILE A 53 -6.82 -6.74 -1.17
N LYS A 54 -5.67 -6.10 -0.98
CA LYS A 54 -4.97 -5.32 -2.00
C LYS A 54 -3.61 -5.93 -2.34
N MET A 55 -3.36 -6.15 -3.62
CA MET A 55 -2.07 -6.65 -4.09
C MET A 55 -1.07 -5.53 -4.28
N VAL A 56 0.13 -5.71 -3.72
CA VAL A 56 1.26 -4.78 -3.88
C VAL A 56 2.47 -5.53 -4.43
N PRO A 57 3.20 -4.96 -5.41
CA PRO A 57 4.42 -5.58 -5.93
C PRO A 57 5.45 -5.84 -4.84
N ALA A 58 6.13 -7.00 -4.88
CA ALA A 58 7.11 -7.41 -3.88
C ALA A 58 8.27 -6.40 -3.71
N ALA A 59 8.63 -5.69 -4.78
CA ALA A 59 9.65 -4.65 -4.73
C ALA A 59 9.28 -3.45 -3.82
N ARG A 60 7.97 -3.22 -3.61
CA ARG A 60 7.47 -2.15 -2.73
C ARG A 60 7.16 -2.62 -1.30
N MET A 61 7.36 -3.90 -1.01
CA MET A 61 7.11 -4.49 0.31
C MET A 61 8.42 -5.01 0.91
N LYS A 62 9.34 -4.09 1.17
CA LYS A 62 10.63 -4.34 1.80
C LYS A 62 10.74 -3.56 3.10
N THR A 63 11.54 -4.06 4.03
CA THR A 63 11.73 -3.44 5.33
C THR A 63 12.63 -2.21 5.28
N LYS A 64 13.48 -2.09 4.26
CA LYS A 64 14.46 -1.01 4.15
C LYS A 64 14.73 -0.64 2.70
N TYR A 65 14.89 0.65 2.46
CA TYR A 65 15.20 1.20 1.13
C TYR A 65 16.42 2.13 1.21
N ASP A 66 17.21 2.10 0.14
CA ASP A 66 18.28 3.08 -0.10
C ASP A 66 17.76 4.15 -1.06
N PHE A 67 17.89 5.41 -0.66
CA PHE A 67 17.45 6.58 -1.43
C PHE A 67 18.60 7.35 -2.08
N THR A 68 19.82 6.82 -2.03
CA THR A 68 21.02 7.51 -2.58
C THR A 68 20.92 7.66 -4.10
N ASN A 69 20.47 6.62 -4.80
CA ASN A 69 20.31 6.59 -6.25
C ASN A 69 18.88 6.22 -6.67
N GLY A 70 17.88 6.83 -6.04
CA GLY A 70 16.47 6.48 -6.23
C GLY A 70 15.94 5.62 -5.09
N CYS A 71 14.79 4.99 -5.26
CA CYS A 71 14.19 4.12 -4.26
C CYS A 71 14.49 2.65 -4.60
N VAL A 72 15.61 2.12 -4.09
CA VAL A 72 16.04 0.75 -4.32
C VAL A 72 16.05 -0.02 -2.99
N PRO A 73 15.60 -1.30 -2.94
CA PRO A 73 15.73 -2.10 -1.73
C PRO A 73 17.19 -2.20 -1.28
N ALA A 74 17.45 -1.96 0.00
CA ALA A 74 18.78 -2.12 0.58
C ALA A 74 19.21 -3.60 0.57
N ALA A 75 20.52 -3.86 0.61
CA ALA A 75 21.05 -5.23 0.56
C ALA A 75 20.59 -6.09 1.75
N ASP A 76 20.35 -5.48 2.91
CA ASP A 76 19.87 -6.12 4.14
C ASP A 76 18.33 -6.07 4.29
N ALA A 77 17.62 -5.65 3.25
CA ALA A 77 16.17 -5.52 3.29
C ALA A 77 15.47 -6.89 3.26
N LYS A 78 14.67 -7.17 4.28
CA LYS A 78 13.82 -8.37 4.35
C LYS A 78 12.52 -8.16 3.55
N GLN A 79 11.92 -9.27 3.10
CA GLN A 79 10.65 -9.23 2.40
C GLN A 79 9.49 -9.17 3.40
N ILE A 80 8.60 -8.21 3.21
CA ILE A 80 7.31 -8.16 3.88
C ILE A 80 6.33 -8.98 3.03
N ASN A 81 5.69 -9.97 3.62
CA ASN A 81 4.74 -10.86 2.94
C ASN A 81 3.35 -10.24 2.89
N CYS A 82 2.88 -9.73 4.03
CA CYS A 82 1.61 -9.04 4.14
C CYS A 82 1.64 -7.98 5.24
N ILE A 83 0.76 -7.00 5.09
CA ILE A 83 0.50 -5.94 6.07
C ILE A 83 -1.00 -5.85 6.26
N LEU A 84 -1.47 -6.09 7.48
CA LEU A 84 -2.84 -5.83 7.88
C LEU A 84 -2.89 -4.50 8.61
N ILE A 85 -3.71 -3.57 8.14
CA ILE A 85 -3.76 -2.21 8.68
C ILE A 85 -5.20 -1.74 8.83
N HIS A 86 -5.47 -1.03 9.92
CA HIS A 86 -6.72 -0.31 10.11
C HIS A 86 -6.48 1.18 9.86
N PRO A 87 -7.32 1.89 9.07
CA PRO A 87 -7.06 3.29 8.67
C PRO A 87 -6.89 4.26 9.83
N THR A 88 -7.51 4.00 10.96
CA THR A 88 -7.44 4.90 12.13
C THR A 88 -6.07 4.93 12.81
N CYS A 89 -5.17 3.96 12.53
CA CYS A 89 -3.83 3.94 13.13
C CYS A 89 -2.82 4.79 12.34
N VAL A 90 -3.16 5.19 11.12
CA VAL A 90 -2.26 5.90 10.21
C VAL A 90 -2.81 7.29 9.91
N VAL A 91 -1.94 8.27 9.97
CA VAL A 91 -2.24 9.64 9.56
C VAL A 91 -1.30 10.04 8.43
N CYS A 92 -1.87 10.33 7.26
CA CYS A 92 -1.16 10.90 6.14
C CYS A 92 -1.40 12.41 6.13
N ARG A 93 -0.31 13.19 6.12
CA ARG A 93 -0.38 14.65 6.08
C ARG A 93 0.60 15.21 5.09
N ASP A 94 0.06 16.03 4.20
CA ASP A 94 0.86 16.88 3.32
C ASP A 94 1.31 18.11 4.10
N LYS A 95 2.63 18.27 4.24
CA LYS A 95 3.24 19.43 4.88
C LYS A 95 3.32 20.63 3.96
N TYR A 96 3.53 20.36 2.68
CA TYR A 96 3.78 21.38 1.69
C TYR A 96 3.30 20.92 0.32
N SER A 97 2.50 21.73 -0.31
CA SER A 97 2.09 21.56 -1.70
C SER A 97 2.25 22.90 -2.43
N TYR A 98 3.05 22.89 -3.48
CA TYR A 98 3.31 24.08 -4.29
C TYR A 98 3.19 23.73 -5.77
N ILE A 99 2.29 24.42 -6.44
CA ILE A 99 2.09 24.29 -7.88
C ILE A 99 2.24 25.69 -8.48
N LYS A 100 3.10 25.83 -9.48
CA LYS A 100 3.26 27.07 -10.23
C LYS A 100 3.46 26.80 -11.71
N LEU A 101 2.73 27.55 -12.51
CA LEU A 101 2.90 27.59 -13.96
C LEU A 101 3.57 28.93 -14.32
N PHE A 102 4.72 28.86 -14.99
CA PHE A 102 5.39 30.02 -15.57
C PHE A 102 5.05 30.09 -17.05
N THR A 103 4.56 31.23 -17.46
CA THR A 103 4.27 31.53 -18.87
C THR A 103 5.53 31.97 -19.61
N PRO A 104 5.56 31.86 -20.94
CA PRO A 104 6.69 32.33 -21.75
C PRO A 104 7.09 33.76 -21.42
N GLY A 105 8.37 34.02 -21.31
CA GLY A 105 8.91 35.36 -21.01
C GLY A 105 8.86 35.78 -19.54
N THR A 106 8.31 34.96 -18.63
CA THR A 106 8.23 35.29 -17.19
C THR A 106 9.50 34.89 -16.43
N ASP A 107 10.22 33.89 -16.90
CA ASP A 107 11.48 33.42 -16.32
C ASP A 107 12.53 33.24 -17.41
N SER A 108 13.75 33.68 -17.13
CA SER A 108 14.90 33.56 -18.08
C SER A 108 15.22 32.10 -18.48
N ARG A 109 14.73 31.13 -17.72
CA ARG A 109 14.92 29.68 -17.98
C ARG A 109 13.90 29.09 -18.96
N THR A 110 12.80 29.79 -19.23
CA THR A 110 11.69 29.26 -20.01
C THR A 110 11.69 29.68 -21.46
N ALA A 111 12.51 30.71 -21.84
CA ALA A 111 12.46 31.28 -23.16
C ALA A 111 11.03 31.46 -23.69
N ASP A 112 10.64 30.78 -24.76
CA ASP A 112 9.26 30.80 -25.31
C ASP A 112 8.40 29.62 -24.82
N GLY A 113 8.88 28.85 -23.81
CA GLY A 113 8.18 27.66 -23.29
C GLY A 113 7.40 27.92 -22.01
N TYR A 114 6.48 27.00 -21.69
CA TYR A 114 5.82 26.95 -20.39
C TYR A 114 6.61 26.06 -19.44
N LEU A 115 6.83 26.51 -18.19
CA LEU A 115 7.43 25.70 -17.13
C LEU A 115 6.41 25.42 -16.04
N TYR A 116 6.10 24.13 -15.85
CA TYR A 116 5.27 23.67 -14.76
C TYR A 116 6.13 23.14 -13.62
N GLN A 117 5.97 23.71 -12.44
CA GLN A 117 6.61 23.25 -11.21
C GLN A 117 5.58 22.68 -10.26
N ASN A 118 5.79 21.44 -9.85
CA ASN A 118 5.01 20.80 -8.78
C ASN A 118 5.98 20.28 -7.73
N ARG A 119 5.76 20.70 -6.48
CA ARG A 119 6.52 20.24 -5.30
C ARG A 119 5.55 19.84 -4.23
N ASN A 120 5.55 18.57 -3.88
CA ASN A 120 4.80 18.03 -2.76
C ASN A 120 5.76 17.45 -1.75
N TYR A 121 5.51 17.74 -0.49
CA TYR A 121 6.17 17.11 0.64
C TYR A 121 5.11 16.67 1.64
N GLY A 122 4.98 15.36 1.79
CA GLY A 122 4.06 14.72 2.73
C GLY A 122 4.76 13.65 3.53
N ASP A 123 4.15 13.26 4.62
CA ASP A 123 4.65 12.19 5.47
C ASP A 123 3.50 11.35 6.01
N LEU A 124 3.83 10.12 6.41
CA LEU A 124 2.90 9.15 6.95
C LEU A 124 3.34 8.80 8.36
N PHE A 125 2.43 9.00 9.31
CA PHE A 125 2.69 8.77 10.73
C PHE A 125 1.83 7.62 11.24
N LEU A 126 2.44 6.72 11.98
CA LEU A 126 1.74 5.72 12.77
C LEU A 126 1.49 6.30 14.17
N LEU A 127 0.25 6.26 14.62
CA LEU A 127 -0.11 6.75 15.96
C LEU A 127 0.39 5.76 17.03
N GLU A 128 1.26 6.21 17.91
CA GLU A 128 1.88 5.38 18.97
C GLU A 128 0.86 4.61 19.80
N LYS A 129 -0.23 5.26 20.22
CA LYS A 129 -1.31 4.62 21.00
C LYS A 129 -2.23 3.69 20.20
N LYS A 130 -2.03 3.59 18.89
CA LYS A 130 -2.83 2.76 17.96
C LYS A 130 -1.98 1.82 17.12
N VAL A 131 -0.76 1.54 17.56
CA VAL A 131 0.20 0.65 16.86
C VAL A 131 -0.39 -0.75 16.65
N GLU A 132 -1.22 -1.24 17.57
CA GLU A 132 -1.91 -2.52 17.50
C GLU A 132 -2.88 -2.64 16.30
N GLY A 133 -3.24 -1.51 15.69
CA GLY A 133 -4.00 -1.44 14.43
C GLY A 133 -3.15 -1.70 13.17
N CYS A 134 -1.86 -2.04 13.32
CA CYS A 134 -0.97 -2.41 12.23
C CYS A 134 -0.24 -3.71 12.56
N SER A 135 -0.39 -4.73 11.71
CA SER A 135 0.31 -6.02 11.85
C SER A 135 1.09 -6.32 10.59
N ILE A 136 2.36 -6.68 10.73
CA ILE A 136 3.28 -6.91 9.61
C ILE A 136 3.86 -8.32 9.72
N ASN A 137 3.78 -9.08 8.64
CA ASN A 137 4.43 -10.37 8.51
C ASN A 137 5.67 -10.24 7.64
N ILE A 138 6.83 -10.60 8.18
CA ILE A 138 8.15 -10.49 7.54
C ILE A 138 8.75 -11.88 7.42
N THR A 139 9.38 -12.15 6.28
CA THR A 139 10.20 -13.38 6.12
C THR A 139 11.40 -13.32 7.06
N ALA A 140 11.62 -14.39 7.78
CA ALA A 140 12.74 -14.55 8.73
C ALA A 140 14.09 -14.45 8.00
#